data_552c65bd8f240e2c1f13c77fb17ee007
#
_entry.id   552c65bd8f240e2c1f13c77fb17ee007
#
_cell.length_a   1.000
_cell.length_b   1.000
_cell.length_c   1.000
_cell.angle_alpha   90.00
_cell.angle_beta   90.00
_cell.angle_gamma   90.00
#
_symmetry.space_group_name_H-M   'P 1'
#
loop_
_entity.id
_entity.type
_entity.pdbx_description
1 polymer ?
#
loop_
_entity_poly.entity_id
_entity_poly.type
_entity_poly.pdbx_seq_one_letter_code
_entity_poly.pdbx_strand_id
1 'polypeptide(L)'
;FKATTLVGLFFIVFDSLFTYLGVWGFTPRYLLGLNIFNLPIEEILFFTVVPFSCLFIYETVYFLWRDKIKNGLFYGLSLTVGLFLFFFGLANYNKLYTCFACVGASLVLAYHVARKKQINHEVFWVSYFIVLIPFTIVNGVLTGAVTDDPIVWYN
;
A
#
# COMPACT_ATOMS: atom_id res chain seq x y z
N PHE A 1 -2.95 17.10 -2.84
CA PHE A 1 -3.45 16.72 -4.17
C PHE A 1 -2.33 16.33 -5.15
N LYS A 2 -1.31 17.16 -5.43
CA LYS A 2 -0.26 16.83 -6.43
C LYS A 2 0.48 15.53 -6.13
N ALA A 3 0.84 15.29 -4.87
CA ALA A 3 1.56 14.08 -4.46
C ALA A 3 0.68 12.83 -4.59
N THR A 4 -0.59 12.89 -4.16
CA THR A 4 -1.55 11.78 -4.29
C THR A 4 -1.82 11.44 -5.75
N THR A 5 -1.99 12.45 -6.61
CA THR A 5 -2.17 12.25 -8.04
C THR A 5 -0.96 11.57 -8.68
N LEU A 6 0.26 12.03 -8.35
CA LEU A 6 1.49 11.43 -8.89
C LEU A 6 1.65 9.97 -8.46
N VAL A 7 1.42 9.69 -7.17
CA VAL A 7 1.47 8.32 -6.62
C VAL A 7 0.38 7.45 -7.23
N GLY A 8 -0.85 7.96 -7.34
CA GLY A 8 -1.96 7.23 -7.96
C GLY A 8 -1.67 6.88 -9.42
N LEU A 9 -1.16 7.83 -10.22
CA LEU A 9 -0.77 7.56 -11.61
C LEU A 9 0.34 6.51 -11.70
N PHE A 10 1.33 6.57 -10.83
CA PHE A 10 2.39 5.57 -10.78
C PHE A 10 1.81 4.17 -10.53
N PHE A 11 0.92 4.03 -9.55
CA PHE A 11 0.31 2.73 -9.24
C PHE A 11 -0.65 2.25 -10.32
N ILE A 12 -1.41 3.14 -10.98
CA ILE A 12 -2.27 2.77 -12.12
C ILE A 12 -1.44 2.18 -13.27
N VAL A 13 -0.29 2.79 -13.60
CA VAL A 13 0.61 2.27 -14.64
C VAL A 13 1.17 0.92 -14.23
N PHE A 14 1.60 0.80 -12.98
CA PHE A 14 2.13 -0.45 -12.43
C PHE A 14 1.09 -1.57 -12.45
N ASP A 15 -0.13 -1.26 -12.00
CA ASP A 15 -1.24 -2.21 -11.95
C ASP A 15 -1.69 -2.66 -13.35
N SER A 16 -1.79 -1.71 -14.29
CA SER A 16 -2.05 -2.01 -15.69
C SER A 16 -1.02 -2.98 -16.28
N LEU A 17 0.27 -2.80 -15.95
CA LEU A 17 1.33 -3.70 -16.39
C LEU A 17 1.19 -5.09 -15.78
N PHE A 18 0.93 -5.20 -14.49
CA PHE A 18 0.82 -6.49 -13.79
C PHE A 18 -0.45 -7.25 -14.18
N THR A 19 -1.56 -6.55 -14.41
CA THR A 19 -2.78 -7.12 -14.99
C THR A 19 -2.52 -7.63 -16.41
N TYR A 20 -1.79 -6.88 -17.24
CA TYR A 20 -1.40 -7.32 -18.59
C TYR A 20 -0.50 -8.56 -18.57
N LEU A 21 0.41 -8.65 -17.60
CA LEU A 21 1.29 -9.80 -17.39
C LEU A 21 0.55 -11.02 -16.76
N GLY A 22 -0.73 -10.86 -16.39
CA GLY A 22 -1.52 -11.95 -15.79
C GLY A 22 -1.09 -12.30 -14.36
N VAL A 23 -0.42 -11.40 -13.65
CA VAL A 23 -0.03 -11.62 -12.23
C VAL A 23 -1.26 -11.61 -11.33
N TRP A 24 -2.24 -10.77 -11.65
CA TRP A 24 -3.58 -10.76 -11.07
C TRP A 24 -4.62 -10.34 -12.09
N GLY A 25 -5.88 -10.49 -11.74
CA GLY A 25 -6.98 -10.04 -12.55
C GLY A 25 -8.26 -9.90 -11.74
N PHE A 26 -9.31 -9.51 -12.41
CA PHE A 26 -10.58 -9.13 -11.81
C PHE A 26 -11.70 -10.02 -12.32
N THR A 27 -12.61 -10.43 -11.42
CA THR A 27 -13.76 -11.25 -11.77
C THR A 27 -14.88 -10.36 -12.33
N PRO A 28 -15.28 -10.49 -13.61
CA PRO A 28 -16.19 -9.55 -14.27
C PRO A 28 -17.57 -9.43 -13.61
N ARG A 29 -18.00 -10.47 -12.91
CA ARG A 29 -19.30 -10.52 -12.21
C ARG A 29 -19.49 -9.39 -11.19
N TYR A 30 -18.39 -8.90 -10.62
CA TYR A 30 -18.39 -7.92 -9.53
C TYR A 30 -18.05 -6.49 -9.99
N LEU A 31 -17.87 -6.29 -11.30
CA LEU A 31 -17.46 -5.04 -11.89
C LEU A 31 -18.63 -4.35 -12.58
N LEU A 32 -18.59 -3.04 -12.65
CA LEU A 32 -19.54 -2.23 -13.44
C LEU A 32 -19.40 -2.43 -14.95
N GLY A 33 -18.31 -3.08 -15.39
CA GLY A 33 -18.03 -3.31 -16.81
C GLY A 33 -17.43 -2.10 -17.54
N LEU A 34 -17.10 -1.03 -16.82
CA LEU A 34 -16.41 0.13 -17.38
C LEU A 34 -14.90 -0.04 -17.19
N ASN A 35 -14.18 -0.16 -18.31
CA ASN A 35 -12.73 -0.32 -18.28
C ASN A 35 -12.05 0.89 -18.93
N ILE A 36 -10.95 1.33 -18.35
CA ILE A 36 -10.00 2.28 -18.93
C ILE A 36 -8.70 1.52 -19.16
N PHE A 37 -8.32 1.35 -20.43
CA PHE A 37 -7.31 0.38 -20.85
C PHE A 37 -7.72 -1.05 -20.42
N ASN A 38 -6.88 -1.72 -19.66
CA ASN A 38 -7.12 -3.07 -19.13
C ASN A 38 -7.52 -3.09 -17.65
N LEU A 39 -7.80 -1.92 -17.05
CA LEU A 39 -8.20 -1.80 -15.64
C LEU A 39 -9.67 -1.41 -15.52
N PRO A 40 -10.41 -2.01 -14.59
CA PRO A 40 -11.75 -1.56 -14.26
C PRO A 40 -11.72 -0.17 -13.59
N ILE A 41 -12.78 0.60 -13.79
CA ILE A 41 -12.88 1.95 -13.22
C ILE A 41 -12.79 1.94 -11.68
N GLU A 42 -13.25 0.87 -11.05
CA GLU A 42 -13.19 0.65 -9.60
C GLU A 42 -11.75 0.67 -9.10
N GLU A 43 -10.83 0.05 -9.83
CA GLU A 43 -9.41 0.01 -9.47
C GLU A 43 -8.75 1.38 -9.60
N ILE A 44 -9.12 2.13 -10.64
CA ILE A 44 -8.63 3.50 -10.81
C ILE A 44 -9.13 4.41 -9.68
N LEU A 45 -10.39 4.25 -9.26
CA LEU A 45 -10.94 4.97 -8.12
C LEU A 45 -10.27 4.55 -6.81
N PHE A 46 -9.94 3.28 -6.65
CA PHE A 46 -9.20 2.77 -5.50
C PHE A 46 -7.86 3.50 -5.34
N PHE A 47 -7.07 3.64 -6.40
CA PHE A 47 -5.79 4.37 -6.37
C PHE A 47 -5.92 5.88 -6.13
N THR A 48 -7.12 6.42 -6.18
CA THR A 48 -7.41 7.81 -5.80
C THR A 48 -7.86 7.90 -4.35
N VAL A 49 -8.82 7.08 -3.96
CA VAL A 49 -9.49 7.13 -2.65
C VAL A 49 -8.56 6.63 -1.53
N VAL A 50 -7.85 5.52 -1.74
CA VAL A 50 -7.01 4.93 -0.69
C VAL A 50 -5.83 5.82 -0.30
N PRO A 51 -5.01 6.35 -1.23
CA PRO A 51 -3.95 7.28 -0.85
C PRO A 51 -4.47 8.55 -0.18
N PHE A 52 -5.61 9.07 -0.62
CA PHE A 52 -6.24 10.21 0.05
C PHE A 52 -6.63 9.88 1.49
N SER A 53 -7.27 8.73 1.71
CA SER A 53 -7.68 8.27 3.05
C SER A 53 -6.47 8.04 3.96
N CYS A 54 -5.40 7.45 3.45
CA CYS A 54 -4.15 7.27 4.19
C CYS A 54 -3.54 8.59 4.63
N LEU A 55 -3.48 9.58 3.73
CA LEU A 55 -2.98 10.92 4.07
C LEU A 55 -3.89 11.63 5.06
N PHE A 56 -5.21 11.53 4.91
CA PHE A 56 -6.15 12.13 5.86
C PHE A 56 -5.96 11.56 7.27
N ILE A 57 -5.79 10.24 7.40
CA ILE A 57 -5.52 9.60 8.69
C ILE A 57 -4.16 10.07 9.24
N TYR A 58 -3.12 10.12 8.40
CA TYR A 58 -1.80 10.60 8.82
C TYR A 58 -1.85 12.03 9.35
N GLU A 59 -2.48 12.95 8.64
CA GLU A 59 -2.62 14.36 9.06
C GLU A 59 -3.45 14.47 10.34
N THR A 60 -4.50 13.68 10.49
CA THR A 60 -5.33 13.65 11.70
C THR A 60 -4.53 13.17 12.91
N VAL A 61 -3.78 12.06 12.76
CA VAL A 61 -2.91 11.54 13.83
C VAL A 61 -1.80 12.54 14.15
N TYR A 62 -1.20 13.15 13.12
CA TYR A 62 -0.18 14.19 13.31
C TYR A 62 -0.71 15.37 14.11
N PHE A 63 -1.89 15.88 13.76
CA PHE A 63 -2.52 17.01 14.46
C PHE A 63 -2.85 16.69 15.92
N LEU A 64 -3.40 15.50 16.19
CA LEU A 64 -3.87 15.13 17.54
C LEU A 64 -2.76 14.62 18.47
N TRP A 65 -1.73 13.97 17.93
CA TRP A 65 -0.84 13.12 18.75
C TRP A 65 0.66 13.34 18.57
N ARG A 66 1.11 14.20 17.66
CA ARG A 66 2.55 14.41 17.38
C ARG A 66 3.39 14.73 18.63
N ASP A 67 2.80 15.46 19.60
CA ASP A 67 3.51 15.89 20.82
C ASP A 67 3.38 14.87 21.96
N LYS A 68 2.46 13.91 21.85
CA LYS A 68 2.17 12.90 22.87
C LYS A 68 2.94 11.61 22.66
N ILE A 69 3.32 11.30 21.41
CA ILE A 69 3.99 10.05 21.04
C ILE A 69 5.46 10.37 20.72
N LYS A 70 6.35 10.17 21.68
CA LYS A 70 7.80 10.37 21.51
C LYS A 70 8.55 9.14 22.02
N ASN A 71 8.59 8.09 21.22
CA ASN A 71 9.33 6.87 21.55
C ASN A 71 10.26 6.50 20.40
N GLY A 72 11.57 6.54 20.61
CA GLY A 72 12.57 6.10 19.62
C GLY A 72 12.42 4.64 19.15
N LEU A 73 11.49 3.89 19.75
CA LEU A 73 11.11 2.53 19.36
C LEU A 73 10.66 2.45 17.90
N PHE A 74 9.86 3.38 17.43
CA PHE A 74 9.34 3.35 16.04
C PHE A 74 10.40 3.64 14.99
N TYR A 75 11.47 4.35 15.36
CA TYR A 75 12.63 4.47 14.49
C TYR A 75 13.34 3.09 14.32
N GLY A 76 13.57 2.38 15.42
CA GLY A 76 14.11 1.03 15.39
C GLY A 76 13.22 0.07 14.59
N LEU A 77 11.91 0.16 14.76
CA LEU A 77 10.93 -0.61 13.99
C LEU A 77 11.06 -0.35 12.48
N SER A 78 11.19 0.91 12.05
CA SER A 78 11.38 1.25 10.63
C SER A 78 12.65 0.61 10.06
N LEU A 79 13.74 0.60 10.82
CA LEU A 79 15.00 0.00 10.40
C LEU A 79 14.88 -1.52 10.29
N THR A 80 14.36 -2.19 11.33
CA THR A 80 14.26 -3.66 11.37
C THR A 80 13.29 -4.19 10.32
N VAL A 81 12.11 -3.58 10.18
CA VAL A 81 11.14 -3.95 9.15
C VAL A 81 11.69 -3.67 7.75
N GLY A 82 12.36 -2.52 7.54
CA GLY A 82 12.99 -2.20 6.26
C GLY A 82 14.04 -3.23 5.85
N LEU A 83 14.94 -3.62 6.76
CA LEU A 83 15.94 -4.66 6.49
C LEU A 83 15.30 -6.02 6.23
N PHE A 84 14.32 -6.41 7.04
CA PHE A 84 13.57 -7.65 6.85
C PHE A 84 12.92 -7.72 5.46
N LEU A 85 12.18 -6.67 5.07
CA LEU A 85 11.52 -6.61 3.76
C LEU A 85 12.52 -6.65 2.61
N PHE A 86 13.67 -5.98 2.75
CA PHE A 86 14.71 -6.01 1.73
C PHE A 86 15.22 -7.42 1.47
N PHE A 87 15.66 -8.13 2.51
CA PHE A 87 16.16 -9.49 2.36
C PHE A 87 15.06 -10.48 1.97
N PHE A 88 13.84 -10.33 2.49
CA PHE A 88 12.71 -11.16 2.12
C PHE A 88 12.33 -10.97 0.64
N GLY A 89 12.34 -9.74 0.14
CA GLY A 89 12.10 -9.45 -1.28
C GLY A 89 13.15 -10.08 -2.18
N LEU A 90 14.44 -9.97 -1.82
CA LEU A 90 15.53 -10.59 -2.58
C LEU A 90 15.46 -12.13 -2.55
N ALA A 91 15.11 -12.72 -1.40
CA ALA A 91 14.94 -14.17 -1.29
C ALA A 91 13.78 -14.72 -2.15
N ASN A 92 12.79 -13.87 -2.46
CA ASN A 92 11.63 -14.23 -3.30
C ASN A 92 11.68 -13.58 -4.69
N TYR A 93 12.85 -13.41 -5.28
CA TYR A 93 13.02 -12.77 -6.58
C TYR A 93 12.22 -13.44 -7.71
N ASN A 94 11.90 -14.73 -7.59
CA ASN A 94 11.08 -15.47 -8.56
C ASN A 94 9.59 -15.03 -8.55
N LYS A 95 9.14 -14.38 -7.47
CA LYS A 95 7.79 -13.85 -7.35
C LYS A 95 7.83 -12.35 -7.59
N LEU A 96 7.62 -11.94 -8.83
CA LEU A 96 7.76 -10.53 -9.27
C LEU A 96 7.05 -9.54 -8.33
N TYR A 97 5.78 -9.78 -8.03
CA TYR A 97 5.03 -8.88 -7.15
C TYR A 97 5.63 -8.80 -5.75
N THR A 98 5.93 -9.94 -5.12
CA THR A 98 6.52 -10.00 -3.77
C THR A 98 7.86 -9.28 -3.73
N CYS A 99 8.73 -9.52 -4.71
CA CYS A 99 10.01 -8.87 -4.81
C CYS A 99 9.85 -7.34 -4.94
N PHE A 100 9.05 -6.88 -5.90
CA PHE A 100 8.83 -5.45 -6.12
C PHE A 100 8.19 -4.75 -4.91
N ALA A 101 7.16 -5.34 -4.31
CA ALA A 101 6.47 -4.77 -3.17
C ALA A 101 7.39 -4.67 -1.94
N CYS A 102 8.13 -5.74 -1.63
CA CYS A 102 9.01 -5.77 -0.45
C CYS A 102 10.23 -4.87 -0.64
N VAL A 103 10.89 -4.90 -1.80
CA VAL A 103 12.03 -4.01 -2.08
C VAL A 103 11.58 -2.56 -2.13
N GLY A 104 10.47 -2.25 -2.80
CA GLY A 104 9.91 -0.90 -2.85
C GLY A 104 9.57 -0.36 -1.46
N ALA A 105 8.88 -1.14 -0.63
CA ALA A 105 8.57 -0.76 0.75
C ALA A 105 9.84 -0.57 1.60
N SER A 106 10.87 -1.42 1.41
CA SER A 106 12.14 -1.27 2.11
C SER A 106 12.86 0.04 1.76
N LEU A 107 12.84 0.45 0.48
CA LEU A 107 13.42 1.73 0.03
C LEU A 107 12.69 2.93 0.63
N VAL A 108 11.36 2.88 0.72
CA VAL A 108 10.56 3.91 1.38
C VAL A 108 10.92 4.00 2.86
N LEU A 109 11.02 2.87 3.57
CA LEU A 109 11.43 2.86 4.98
C LEU A 109 12.88 3.34 5.16
N ALA A 110 13.79 2.98 4.26
CA ALA A 110 15.17 3.50 4.27
C ALA A 110 15.21 5.02 4.09
N TYR A 111 14.40 5.56 3.19
CA TYR A 111 14.22 7.01 3.03
C TYR A 111 13.69 7.66 4.33
N HIS A 112 12.70 7.05 4.97
CA HIS A 112 12.17 7.52 6.27
C HIS A 112 13.27 7.55 7.33
N VAL A 113 14.04 6.48 7.44
CA VAL A 113 15.17 6.38 8.39
C VAL A 113 16.22 7.46 8.12
N ALA A 114 16.58 7.68 6.84
CA ALA A 114 17.52 8.73 6.44
C ALA A 114 17.02 10.15 6.77
N ARG A 115 15.70 10.37 6.72
CA ARG A 115 15.04 11.65 7.01
C ARG A 115 14.53 11.78 8.46
N LYS A 116 15.15 11.08 9.42
CA LYS A 116 14.76 11.01 10.84
C LYS A 116 14.36 12.35 11.47
N LYS A 117 15.04 13.44 11.09
CA LYS A 117 14.74 14.78 11.65
C LYS A 117 13.50 15.46 11.02
N GLN A 118 13.04 14.99 9.88
CA GLN A 118 11.97 15.62 9.09
C GLN A 118 10.68 14.81 9.12
N ILE A 119 10.76 13.51 9.44
CA ILE A 119 9.63 12.59 9.43
C ILE A 119 9.39 12.08 10.84
N ASN A 120 8.15 12.19 11.29
CA ASN A 120 7.74 11.66 12.58
C ASN A 120 7.39 10.16 12.42
N HIS A 121 8.33 9.29 12.82
CA HIS A 121 8.17 7.83 12.72
C HIS A 121 7.00 7.31 13.56
N GLU A 122 6.78 7.92 14.70
CA GLU A 122 5.71 7.56 15.62
C GLU A 122 4.35 7.78 14.97
N VAL A 123 4.14 8.97 14.40
CA VAL A 123 2.90 9.29 13.68
C VAL A 123 2.71 8.38 12.48
N PHE A 124 3.77 8.11 11.72
CA PHE A 124 3.73 7.21 10.58
C PHE A 124 3.24 5.81 10.98
N TRP A 125 3.84 5.18 11.97
CA TRP A 125 3.49 3.83 12.38
C TRP A 125 2.11 3.74 13.03
N VAL A 126 1.73 4.72 13.86
CA VAL A 126 0.38 4.76 14.43
C VAL A 126 -0.67 4.90 13.33
N SER A 127 -0.46 5.80 12.37
CA SER A 127 -1.35 5.95 11.21
C SER A 127 -1.42 4.69 10.37
N TYR A 128 -0.28 4.03 10.14
CA TYR A 128 -0.20 2.78 9.41
C TYR A 128 -1.03 1.68 10.08
N PHE A 129 -0.92 1.49 11.39
CA PHE A 129 -1.71 0.51 12.12
C PHE A 129 -3.21 0.82 12.11
N ILE A 130 -3.60 2.10 12.16
CA ILE A 130 -5.00 2.49 12.02
C ILE A 130 -5.53 2.14 10.63
N VAL A 131 -4.77 2.45 9.58
CA VAL A 131 -5.14 2.14 8.18
C VAL A 131 -5.18 0.65 7.92
N LEU A 132 -4.31 -0.13 8.54
CA LEU A 132 -4.20 -1.57 8.33
C LEU A 132 -5.50 -2.31 8.69
N ILE A 133 -6.26 -1.84 9.67
CA ILE A 133 -7.51 -2.48 10.10
C ILE A 133 -8.55 -2.49 8.97
N PRO A 134 -9.03 -1.33 8.46
CA PRO A 134 -10.00 -1.31 7.37
C PRO A 134 -9.42 -1.92 6.08
N PHE A 135 -8.13 -1.73 5.81
CA PHE A 135 -7.46 -2.32 4.67
C PHE A 135 -7.53 -3.86 4.69
N THR A 136 -7.23 -4.48 5.83
CA THR A 136 -7.28 -5.95 5.96
C THR A 136 -8.69 -6.48 5.77
N ILE A 137 -9.71 -5.78 6.29
CA ILE A 137 -11.11 -6.16 6.12
C ILE A 137 -11.51 -6.09 4.65
N VAL A 138 -11.26 -4.96 3.99
CA VAL A 138 -11.61 -4.74 2.58
C VAL A 138 -10.85 -5.72 1.68
N ASN A 139 -9.54 -5.84 1.88
CA ASN A 139 -8.71 -6.74 1.08
C ASN A 139 -9.11 -8.21 1.27
N GLY A 140 -9.47 -8.61 2.49
CA GLY A 140 -9.98 -9.95 2.77
C GLY A 140 -11.26 -10.27 1.98
N VAL A 141 -12.19 -9.31 1.88
CA VAL A 141 -13.39 -9.45 1.04
C VAL A 141 -13.02 -9.55 -0.44
N LEU A 142 -12.13 -8.68 -0.92
CA LEU A 142 -11.71 -8.65 -2.33
C LEU A 142 -11.01 -9.94 -2.76
N THR A 143 -10.25 -10.57 -1.87
CA THR A 143 -9.47 -11.77 -2.15
C THR A 143 -10.19 -13.09 -1.81
N GLY A 144 -11.49 -13.03 -1.51
CA GLY A 144 -12.32 -14.22 -1.36
C GLY A 144 -12.40 -14.79 0.06
N ALA A 145 -12.09 -14.00 1.12
CA ALA A 145 -12.27 -14.48 2.50
C ALA A 145 -13.75 -14.67 2.90
N VAL A 146 -14.67 -14.05 2.16
CA VAL A 146 -16.12 -14.04 2.46
C VAL A 146 -16.95 -14.57 1.27
N THR A 147 -16.37 -14.64 0.07
CA THR A 147 -17.04 -15.04 -1.16
C THR A 147 -16.41 -16.30 -1.73
N ASP A 148 -17.19 -17.19 -2.35
CA ASP A 148 -16.69 -18.40 -2.99
C ASP A 148 -15.76 -18.09 -4.16
N ASP A 149 -16.05 -17.00 -4.90
CA ASP A 149 -15.21 -16.50 -5.98
C ASP A 149 -14.54 -15.17 -5.55
N PRO A 150 -13.20 -15.04 -5.63
CA PRO A 150 -12.53 -13.80 -5.32
C PRO A 150 -12.85 -12.71 -6.36
N ILE A 151 -13.01 -11.46 -5.89
CA ILE A 151 -13.19 -10.30 -6.78
C ILE A 151 -11.88 -10.02 -7.52
N VAL A 152 -10.76 -10.12 -6.80
CA VAL A 152 -9.39 -10.03 -7.32
C VAL A 152 -8.70 -11.38 -7.13
N TRP A 153 -8.28 -12.00 -8.21
CA TRP A 153 -7.55 -13.27 -8.18
C TRP A 153 -6.06 -13.05 -8.51
N TYR A 154 -5.21 -13.90 -7.96
CA TYR A 154 -3.76 -13.90 -8.17
C TYR A 154 -3.31 -15.21 -8.81
N ASN A 155 -2.33 -15.11 -9.72
CA ASN A 155 -1.73 -16.25 -10.42
C ASN A 155 -0.41 -16.69 -9.77
#